data_58b5a9a6aa14c15cb6b48e22a572424f
#
_entry.id   58b5a9a6aa14c15cb6b48e22a572424f
#
_cell.length_a   1.000
_cell.length_b   1.000
_cell.length_c   1.000
_cell.angle_alpha   90.00
_cell.angle_beta   90.00
_cell.angle_gamma   90.00
#
_symmetry.space_group_name_H-M   'P 1'
#
loop_
_entity.id
_entity.type
_entity.pdbx_description
1 polymer ?
#
loop_
_entity_poly.entity_id
_entity_poly.type
_entity_poly.pdbx_seq_one_letter_code
_entity_poly.pdbx_strand_id
1 'polypeptide(L)'
;MLAIVNGEQSAGDSQREGFVGHDLRAGQAADPTANPFISHDSQLAWAAYADANGIDAAARREMVEELDDAVRGVAGVGFVPTPFGRSDALSDALGFTDGGGVWVKDETAGVAGSQKARHLFTILLHLTAAARLGHLTDRPPLAIASCGNAALAAATLASAADWPIDVYVPTWMSDGFGSELDRLGARVHRCERRRSDPAGDPAMFRFRDAVAAGSIPFTVQGPENALALDGGRTLGWEIDDQSAAQGVTLDRVFVQVGGGAFAACLGAALPGPRLLAVQAEGCAPLRRAWDRAGAALVSGSRDVAAQWGELMTPWADPHSLADGILDDETYDWLGVVDAIGSTWGDPPIVASEPDIIAAHQLARVSGFDVSPTGSAGLAGLLATIDAVRPTEHVAVVMSGVAR
;
A
#
# COMPACT_ATOMS: atom_id res chain seq x y z
N MET A 1 -4.97 14.31 22.98
CA MET A 1 -4.78 14.74 21.58
C MET A 1 -3.97 13.71 20.78
N LEU A 2 -2.83 13.27 21.27
CA LEU A 2 -2.09 12.13 20.70
C LEU A 2 -2.91 10.81 20.66
N ALA A 3 -3.82 10.59 21.61
CA ALA A 3 -4.68 9.40 21.65
C ALA A 3 -5.68 9.29 20.48
N ILE A 4 -5.92 10.36 19.72
CA ILE A 4 -6.77 10.34 18.52
C ILE A 4 -5.98 9.84 17.29
N VAL A 5 -4.67 10.06 17.29
CA VAL A 5 -3.78 9.67 16.17
C VAL A 5 -2.94 8.43 16.52
N ASN A 6 -2.52 8.33 17.77
CA ASN A 6 -1.78 7.21 18.32
C ASN A 6 -2.68 6.52 19.35
N GLY A 7 -3.54 5.59 18.93
CA GLY A 7 -4.17 4.70 19.90
C GLY A 7 -3.07 4.11 20.79
N GLU A 8 -3.17 4.24 22.11
CA GLU A 8 -2.30 3.57 23.09
C GLU A 8 -2.48 2.04 22.99
N GLN A 9 -2.11 1.48 21.85
CA GLN A 9 -2.25 0.06 21.60
C GLN A 9 -0.91 -0.53 21.19
N SER A 10 -0.61 -1.67 21.75
CA SER A 10 0.52 -2.50 21.30
C SER A 10 0.35 -2.81 19.81
N ALA A 11 1.44 -3.00 19.06
CA ALA A 11 1.43 -3.31 17.63
C ALA A 11 0.46 -4.44 17.23
N GLY A 12 0.14 -5.35 18.17
CA GLY A 12 -0.85 -6.41 17.98
C GLY A 12 -2.31 -5.96 18.03
N ASP A 13 -2.62 -4.86 18.73
CA ASP A 13 -4.01 -4.38 18.89
C ASP A 13 -4.42 -3.40 17.78
N SER A 14 -3.50 -2.59 17.24
CA SER A 14 -3.80 -1.66 16.15
C SER A 14 -4.20 -2.37 14.85
N GLN A 15 -3.64 -3.57 14.59
CA GLN A 15 -4.08 -4.39 13.46
C GLN A 15 -5.46 -5.05 13.68
N ARG A 16 -5.87 -5.27 14.93
CA ARG A 16 -7.20 -5.81 15.24
C ARG A 16 -8.32 -4.82 14.97
N GLU A 17 -8.12 -3.53 15.22
CA GLU A 17 -9.15 -2.49 15.01
C GLU A 17 -9.27 -2.06 13.55
N GLY A 18 -8.17 -2.09 12.77
CA GLY A 18 -8.19 -1.81 11.33
C GLY A 18 -8.99 -2.81 10.50
N PHE A 19 -9.16 -4.04 11.03
CA PHE A 19 -9.89 -5.14 10.38
C PHE A 19 -11.21 -5.53 11.06
N VAL A 20 -11.67 -4.82 12.08
CA VAL A 20 -13.04 -4.98 12.58
C VAL A 20 -13.97 -4.54 11.45
N GLY A 21 -14.56 -5.51 10.78
CA GLY A 21 -15.41 -5.34 9.63
C GLY A 21 -16.50 -4.32 9.90
N HIS A 22 -16.39 -3.16 9.29
CA HIS A 22 -17.59 -2.40 9.00
C HIS A 22 -18.44 -3.31 8.12
N ASP A 23 -19.66 -3.60 8.56
CA ASP A 23 -20.66 -4.25 7.73
C ASP A 23 -20.63 -3.56 6.36
N LEU A 24 -20.15 -4.28 5.35
CA LEU A 24 -20.09 -3.81 3.98
C LEU A 24 -21.53 -3.59 3.53
N ARG A 25 -22.07 -2.41 3.80
CA ARG A 25 -23.33 -2.01 3.18
C ARG A 25 -23.03 -1.97 1.69
N ALA A 26 -23.77 -2.77 0.92
CA ALA A 26 -23.78 -2.69 -0.53
C ALA A 26 -24.08 -1.22 -0.89
N GLY A 27 -23.03 -0.44 -1.17
CA GLY A 27 -23.16 0.95 -1.60
C GLY A 27 -23.82 1.00 -2.97
N GLN A 28 -24.49 2.10 -3.27
CA GLN A 28 -24.90 2.41 -4.64
C GLN A 28 -23.65 2.33 -5.53
N ALA A 29 -23.78 1.79 -6.75
CA ALA A 29 -22.72 1.70 -7.72
C ALA A 29 -22.01 3.07 -7.83
N ALA A 30 -20.75 3.12 -7.45
CA ALA A 30 -19.97 4.34 -7.47
C ALA A 30 -19.83 4.85 -8.92
N ASP A 31 -19.78 6.18 -9.11
CA ASP A 31 -19.45 6.76 -10.41
C ASP A 31 -17.99 6.41 -10.73
N PRO A 32 -17.72 5.57 -11.74
CA PRO A 32 -16.35 5.13 -12.04
C PRO A 32 -15.44 6.25 -12.57
N THR A 33 -16.00 7.43 -12.81
CA THR A 33 -15.23 8.62 -13.27
C THR A 33 -14.91 9.58 -12.15
N ALA A 34 -15.51 9.42 -10.98
CA ALA A 34 -15.31 10.29 -9.84
C ALA A 34 -14.04 9.92 -9.05
N ASN A 35 -13.48 10.92 -8.33
CA ASN A 35 -12.38 10.71 -7.39
C ASN A 35 -12.71 9.54 -6.43
N PRO A 36 -11.84 8.52 -6.26
CA PRO A 36 -12.13 7.31 -5.47
C PRO A 36 -12.44 7.60 -4.00
N PHE A 37 -11.94 8.70 -3.44
CA PHE A 37 -12.24 9.13 -2.07
C PHE A 37 -13.62 9.81 -1.94
N ILE A 38 -14.23 10.17 -3.05
CA ILE A 38 -15.63 10.61 -3.12
C ILE A 38 -16.53 9.43 -3.42
N SER A 39 -16.18 8.58 -4.39
CA SER A 39 -16.98 7.42 -4.79
C SER A 39 -17.19 6.43 -3.64
N HIS A 40 -16.16 6.25 -2.80
CA HIS A 40 -16.18 5.31 -1.68
C HIS A 40 -16.22 6.01 -0.31
N ASP A 41 -16.61 7.29 -0.23
CA ASP A 41 -16.63 8.10 0.99
C ASP A 41 -17.25 7.34 2.18
N SER A 42 -18.42 6.74 2.00
CA SER A 42 -19.15 6.06 3.07
C SER A 42 -18.46 4.80 3.64
N GLN A 43 -17.41 4.31 2.99
CA GLN A 43 -16.64 3.13 3.39
C GLN A 43 -15.35 3.51 4.10
N LEU A 44 -15.01 4.82 4.17
CA LEU A 44 -13.74 5.32 4.71
C LEU A 44 -13.91 5.74 6.18
N ALA A 45 -12.96 5.34 7.03
CA ALA A 45 -13.00 5.63 8.46
C ALA A 45 -12.91 7.14 8.77
N TRP A 46 -12.15 7.91 7.97
CA TRP A 46 -12.08 9.36 8.13
C TRP A 46 -13.45 10.02 7.93
N ALA A 47 -14.26 9.50 6.99
CA ALA A 47 -15.61 10.01 6.74
C ALA A 47 -16.55 9.69 7.90
N ALA A 48 -16.45 8.49 8.48
CA ALA A 48 -17.20 8.15 9.68
C ALA A 48 -16.84 9.06 10.87
N TYR A 49 -15.54 9.36 11.05
CA TYR A 49 -15.09 10.33 12.05
C TYR A 49 -15.65 11.74 11.78
N ALA A 50 -15.59 12.21 10.55
CA ALA A 50 -16.09 13.53 10.15
C ALA A 50 -17.61 13.65 10.37
N ASP A 51 -18.37 12.64 9.96
CA ASP A 51 -19.83 12.57 10.14
C ASP A 51 -20.22 12.58 11.61
N ALA A 52 -19.56 11.76 12.44
CA ALA A 52 -19.79 11.73 13.90
C ALA A 52 -19.53 13.07 14.59
N ASN A 53 -18.76 13.96 13.97
CA ASN A 53 -18.43 15.31 14.47
C ASN A 53 -19.14 16.43 13.69
N GLY A 54 -20.17 16.11 12.90
CA GLY A 54 -21.05 17.09 12.25
C GLY A 54 -20.56 17.64 10.90
N ILE A 55 -19.56 17.02 10.28
CA ILE A 55 -19.16 17.31 8.89
C ILE A 55 -19.96 16.38 7.96
N ASP A 56 -20.98 16.93 7.33
CA ASP A 56 -21.88 16.17 6.46
C ASP A 56 -21.21 15.74 5.13
N ALA A 57 -21.91 14.92 4.34
CA ALA A 57 -21.38 14.37 3.10
C ALA A 57 -21.02 15.45 2.05
N ALA A 58 -21.73 16.58 2.02
CA ALA A 58 -21.44 17.66 1.09
C ALA A 58 -20.14 18.38 1.48
N ALA A 59 -19.98 18.67 2.77
CA ALA A 59 -18.76 19.27 3.31
C ALA A 59 -17.54 18.32 3.19
N ARG A 60 -17.74 17.00 3.35
CA ARG A 60 -16.67 16.01 3.11
C ARG A 60 -16.24 15.97 1.64
N ARG A 61 -17.20 16.00 0.71
CA ARG A 61 -16.89 16.09 -0.73
C ARG A 61 -16.07 17.33 -1.05
N GLU A 62 -16.48 18.49 -0.56
CA GLU A 62 -15.74 19.75 -0.73
C GLU A 62 -14.30 19.66 -0.19
N MET A 63 -14.12 19.03 0.98
CA MET A 63 -12.78 18.80 1.55
C MET A 63 -11.91 17.92 0.66
N VAL A 64 -12.47 16.85 0.08
CA VAL A 64 -11.73 15.99 -0.85
C VAL A 64 -11.36 16.76 -2.11
N GLU A 65 -12.31 17.51 -2.69
CA GLU A 65 -12.10 18.30 -3.92
C GLU A 65 -11.03 19.39 -3.71
N GLU A 66 -11.11 20.16 -2.64
CA GLU A 66 -10.12 21.20 -2.31
C GLU A 66 -8.70 20.62 -2.15
N LEU A 67 -8.59 19.50 -1.41
CA LEU A 67 -7.30 18.88 -1.17
C LEU A 67 -6.74 18.19 -2.41
N ASP A 68 -7.60 17.56 -3.22
CA ASP A 68 -7.21 16.95 -4.50
C ASP A 68 -6.76 18.00 -5.52
N ASP A 69 -7.42 19.16 -5.57
CA ASP A 69 -6.99 20.27 -6.42
C ASP A 69 -5.61 20.80 -5.99
N ALA A 70 -5.33 20.89 -4.71
CA ALA A 70 -4.00 21.24 -4.21
C ALA A 70 -2.95 20.16 -4.58
N VAL A 71 -3.30 18.89 -4.46
CA VAL A 71 -2.44 17.77 -4.90
C VAL A 71 -2.16 17.86 -6.39
N ARG A 72 -3.18 18.13 -7.22
CA ARG A 72 -3.03 18.32 -8.67
C ARG A 72 -2.09 19.48 -8.99
N GLY A 73 -2.12 20.54 -8.21
CA GLY A 73 -1.21 21.68 -8.34
C GLY A 73 0.27 21.31 -8.14
N VAL A 74 0.57 20.36 -7.28
CA VAL A 74 1.94 19.90 -6.99
C VAL A 74 2.37 18.73 -7.87
N ALA A 75 1.49 17.73 -8.04
CA ALA A 75 1.79 16.47 -8.72
C ALA A 75 1.50 16.51 -10.24
N GLY A 76 0.76 17.52 -10.74
CA GLY A 76 0.27 17.57 -12.11
C GLY A 76 -0.97 16.68 -12.37
N VAL A 77 -1.33 15.82 -11.42
CA VAL A 77 -2.47 14.92 -11.47
C VAL A 77 -3.11 14.81 -10.08
N GLY A 78 -4.45 14.71 -10.03
CA GLY A 78 -5.20 14.41 -8.83
C GLY A 78 -5.60 12.93 -8.75
N PHE A 79 -6.40 12.58 -7.76
CA PHE A 79 -6.93 11.22 -7.60
C PHE A 79 -8.09 10.99 -8.58
N VAL A 80 -7.85 10.13 -9.53
CA VAL A 80 -8.82 9.66 -10.52
C VAL A 80 -8.77 8.13 -10.59
N PRO A 81 -9.83 7.44 -11.06
CA PRO A 81 -9.75 6.03 -11.33
C PRO A 81 -8.62 5.74 -12.32
N THR A 82 -7.70 4.88 -11.91
CA THR A 82 -6.59 4.50 -12.77
C THR A 82 -7.00 3.39 -13.76
N PRO A 83 -6.29 3.23 -14.89
CA PRO A 83 -6.65 2.24 -15.89
C PRO A 83 -6.69 0.81 -15.33
N PHE A 84 -7.73 0.07 -15.71
CA PHE A 84 -7.84 -1.36 -15.47
C PHE A 84 -8.41 -2.04 -16.73
N GLY A 85 -7.72 -3.07 -17.22
CA GLY A 85 -8.16 -3.77 -18.41
C GLY A 85 -7.29 -5.00 -18.73
N ARG A 86 -7.78 -5.84 -19.65
CA ARG A 86 -7.04 -6.98 -20.18
C ARG A 86 -5.85 -6.47 -21.02
N SER A 87 -4.66 -6.97 -20.74
CA SER A 87 -3.48 -6.76 -21.57
C SER A 87 -3.35 -7.90 -22.55
N ASP A 88 -3.61 -7.65 -23.84
CA ASP A 88 -3.44 -8.67 -24.88
C ASP A 88 -1.98 -9.09 -25.01
N ALA A 89 -1.05 -8.13 -24.94
CA ALA A 89 0.38 -8.42 -25.03
C ALA A 89 0.87 -9.38 -23.93
N LEU A 90 0.47 -9.15 -22.67
CA LEU A 90 0.81 -10.05 -21.56
C LEU A 90 0.08 -11.39 -21.68
N SER A 91 -1.20 -11.37 -22.07
CA SER A 91 -2.00 -12.58 -22.20
C SER A 91 -1.45 -13.51 -23.28
N ASP A 92 -1.10 -12.97 -24.44
CA ASP A 92 -0.54 -13.73 -25.57
C ASP A 92 0.85 -14.27 -25.23
N ALA A 93 1.71 -13.45 -24.61
CA ALA A 93 3.06 -13.85 -24.20
C ALA A 93 3.05 -14.98 -23.16
N LEU A 94 2.00 -15.06 -22.33
CA LEU A 94 1.86 -16.06 -21.27
C LEU A 94 0.91 -17.21 -21.64
N GLY A 95 0.41 -17.24 -22.89
CA GLY A 95 -0.36 -18.37 -23.44
C GLY A 95 -1.80 -18.46 -22.93
N PHE A 96 -2.39 -17.34 -22.50
CA PHE A 96 -3.81 -17.30 -22.16
C PHE A 96 -4.68 -17.41 -23.41
N THR A 97 -5.80 -18.15 -23.31
CA THR A 97 -6.70 -18.47 -24.43
C THR A 97 -8.16 -18.36 -24.01
N ASP A 98 -9.08 -18.35 -24.99
CA ASP A 98 -10.54 -18.58 -24.82
C ASP A 98 -11.22 -17.74 -23.74
N GLY A 99 -10.94 -16.45 -23.76
CA GLY A 99 -11.57 -15.50 -22.84
C GLY A 99 -10.80 -15.26 -21.53
N GLY A 100 -9.82 -16.10 -21.18
CA GLY A 100 -8.88 -15.83 -20.07
C GLY A 100 -7.92 -14.70 -20.38
N GLY A 101 -7.13 -14.28 -19.42
CA GLY A 101 -6.12 -13.27 -19.66
C GLY A 101 -5.54 -12.61 -18.41
N VAL A 102 -4.50 -11.82 -18.66
CA VAL A 102 -3.86 -10.96 -17.67
C VAL A 102 -4.54 -9.60 -17.67
N TRP A 103 -5.12 -9.25 -16.56
CA TRP A 103 -5.75 -7.97 -16.29
C TRP A 103 -4.77 -7.09 -15.50
N VAL A 104 -4.60 -5.87 -15.95
CA VAL A 104 -3.61 -4.95 -15.37
C VAL A 104 -4.32 -3.76 -14.75
N LYS A 105 -4.05 -3.52 -13.47
CA LYS A 105 -4.33 -2.25 -12.79
C LYS A 105 -3.08 -1.40 -12.87
N ASP A 106 -3.16 -0.26 -13.55
CA ASP A 106 -1.99 0.59 -13.80
C ASP A 106 -2.00 1.84 -12.91
N GLU A 107 -1.19 1.81 -11.85
CA GLU A 107 -1.00 2.93 -10.89
C GLU A 107 0.18 3.84 -11.27
N THR A 108 0.84 3.62 -12.41
CA THR A 108 2.03 4.40 -12.80
C THR A 108 1.70 5.85 -13.13
N ALA A 109 0.49 6.11 -13.60
CA ALA A 109 -0.01 7.47 -13.88
C ALA A 109 -0.70 8.14 -12.67
N GLY A 110 -0.78 7.47 -11.52
CA GLY A 110 -1.38 8.01 -10.30
C GLY A 110 -0.55 9.11 -9.64
N VAL A 111 -1.10 9.71 -8.58
CA VAL A 111 -0.42 10.75 -7.80
C VAL A 111 0.96 10.28 -7.35
N ALA A 112 1.97 11.09 -7.57
CA ALA A 112 3.38 10.77 -7.35
C ALA A 112 3.84 9.46 -8.05
N GLY A 113 3.20 9.06 -9.14
CA GLY A 113 3.57 7.92 -9.98
C GLY A 113 3.45 6.56 -9.32
N SER A 114 2.61 6.38 -8.30
CA SER A 114 2.42 5.09 -7.64
C SER A 114 1.16 5.03 -6.77
N GLN A 115 0.75 3.83 -6.40
CA GLN A 115 -0.38 3.57 -5.49
C GLN A 115 -0.18 4.14 -4.07
N LYS A 116 1.05 4.53 -3.68
CA LYS A 116 1.39 4.92 -2.31
C LYS A 116 0.65 6.16 -1.82
N ALA A 117 0.33 7.08 -2.71
CA ALA A 117 -0.39 8.30 -2.35
C ALA A 117 -1.81 8.01 -1.80
N ARG A 118 -2.46 6.93 -2.25
CA ARG A 118 -3.81 6.55 -1.78
C ARG A 118 -3.82 6.29 -0.28
N HIS A 119 -2.84 5.56 0.23
CA HIS A 119 -2.69 5.28 1.66
C HIS A 119 -2.57 6.55 2.51
N LEU A 120 -1.80 7.51 2.02
CA LEU A 120 -1.46 8.72 2.77
C LEU A 120 -2.58 9.78 2.70
N PHE A 121 -3.37 9.78 1.64
CA PHE A 121 -4.39 10.77 1.44
C PHE A 121 -5.51 10.70 2.50
N THR A 122 -5.91 9.51 2.95
CA THR A 122 -6.88 9.36 4.05
C THR A 122 -6.36 9.86 5.38
N ILE A 123 -5.05 9.71 5.66
CA ILE A 123 -4.45 10.33 6.83
C ILE A 123 -4.58 11.85 6.73
N LEU A 124 -4.27 12.41 5.57
CA LEU A 124 -4.33 13.86 5.35
C LEU A 124 -5.77 14.40 5.44
N LEU A 125 -6.75 13.69 4.88
CA LEU A 125 -8.17 14.01 5.02
C LEU A 125 -8.62 14.01 6.48
N HIS A 126 -8.21 13.01 7.26
CA HIS A 126 -8.51 12.94 8.69
C HIS A 126 -7.89 14.11 9.46
N LEU A 127 -6.62 14.42 9.20
CA LEU A 127 -5.94 15.56 9.83
C LEU A 127 -6.59 16.91 9.46
N THR A 128 -7.03 17.05 8.21
CA THR A 128 -7.75 18.24 7.74
C THR A 128 -9.10 18.37 8.44
N ALA A 129 -9.85 17.27 8.59
CA ALA A 129 -11.11 17.26 9.33
C ALA A 129 -10.89 17.62 10.82
N ALA A 130 -9.87 17.02 11.45
CA ALA A 130 -9.53 17.32 12.84
C ALA A 130 -9.14 18.79 13.06
N ALA A 131 -8.40 19.37 12.10
CA ALA A 131 -8.05 20.80 12.14
C ALA A 131 -9.28 21.70 11.96
N ARG A 132 -10.19 21.40 11.03
CA ARG A 132 -11.45 22.14 10.85
C ARG A 132 -12.35 22.11 12.09
N LEU A 133 -12.34 21.00 12.82
CA LEU A 133 -13.10 20.82 14.05
C LEU A 133 -12.42 21.47 15.29
N GLY A 134 -11.21 21.98 15.15
CA GLY A 134 -10.41 22.49 16.27
C GLY A 134 -9.87 21.39 17.19
N HIS A 135 -9.94 20.12 16.79
CA HIS A 135 -9.36 19.00 17.53
C HIS A 135 -7.83 18.93 17.34
N LEU A 136 -7.32 19.54 16.29
CA LEU A 136 -5.90 19.70 16.01
C LEU A 136 -5.59 21.20 15.88
N THR A 137 -5.02 21.80 16.91
CA THR A 137 -4.75 23.25 17.00
C THR A 137 -3.37 23.63 16.47
N ASP A 138 -2.41 22.69 16.56
CA ASP A 138 -1.06 22.85 16.08
C ASP A 138 -0.84 21.97 14.84
N ARG A 139 0.19 22.25 14.05
CA ARG A 139 0.64 21.42 12.94
C ARG A 139 1.98 20.78 13.27
N PRO A 140 2.01 19.71 14.09
CA PRO A 140 3.26 18.98 14.32
C PRO A 140 3.80 18.45 13.00
N PRO A 141 5.13 18.31 12.84
CA PRO A 141 5.68 17.76 11.62
C PRO A 141 5.11 16.37 11.32
N LEU A 142 4.80 16.12 10.07
CA LEU A 142 4.57 14.76 9.57
C LEU A 142 5.90 14.01 9.56
N ALA A 143 5.89 12.70 9.73
CA ALA A 143 7.09 11.88 9.70
C ALA A 143 6.88 10.60 8.88
N ILE A 144 7.90 10.21 8.10
CA ILE A 144 7.92 8.94 7.36
C ILE A 144 9.35 8.39 7.30
N ALA A 145 9.50 7.07 7.38
CA ALA A 145 10.73 6.36 7.04
C ALA A 145 10.55 5.66 5.69
N SER A 146 11.17 6.18 4.64
CA SER A 146 11.14 5.57 3.30
C SER A 146 12.13 6.28 2.37
N CYS A 147 12.75 5.53 1.46
CA CYS A 147 13.63 6.05 0.40
C CYS A 147 13.09 5.78 -1.02
N GLY A 148 11.77 5.55 -1.16
CA GLY A 148 11.14 5.22 -2.44
C GLY A 148 9.82 5.96 -2.67
N ASN A 149 8.94 5.37 -3.45
CA ASN A 149 7.66 5.97 -3.85
C ASN A 149 6.78 6.43 -2.68
N ALA A 150 6.89 5.80 -1.48
CA ALA A 150 6.14 6.24 -0.31
C ALA A 150 6.64 7.59 0.21
N ALA A 151 7.96 7.83 0.22
CA ALA A 151 8.54 9.13 0.63
C ALA A 151 8.13 10.24 -0.35
N LEU A 152 8.16 9.98 -1.67
CA LEU A 152 7.73 10.97 -2.66
C LEU A 152 6.24 11.27 -2.55
N ALA A 153 5.41 10.25 -2.38
CA ALA A 153 3.98 10.46 -2.16
C ALA A 153 3.71 11.28 -0.89
N ALA A 154 4.43 10.98 0.20
CA ALA A 154 4.31 11.72 1.45
C ALA A 154 4.74 13.20 1.29
N ALA A 155 5.89 13.44 0.67
CA ALA A 155 6.38 14.80 0.43
C ALA A 155 5.45 15.59 -0.51
N THR A 156 4.92 14.95 -1.56
CA THR A 156 3.95 15.56 -2.49
C THR A 156 2.68 16.00 -1.76
N LEU A 157 2.09 15.11 -0.96
CA LEU A 157 0.86 15.39 -0.23
C LEU A 157 1.08 16.42 0.89
N ALA A 158 2.21 16.34 1.59
CA ALA A 158 2.58 17.32 2.61
C ALA A 158 2.77 18.72 1.99
N SER A 159 3.44 18.80 0.82
CA SER A 159 3.60 20.05 0.05
C SER A 159 2.25 20.62 -0.38
N ALA A 160 1.33 19.79 -0.87
CA ALA A 160 -0.01 20.20 -1.27
C ALA A 160 -0.83 20.78 -0.10
N ALA A 161 -0.64 20.24 1.10
CA ALA A 161 -1.33 20.70 2.32
C ALA A 161 -0.60 21.83 3.07
N ASP A 162 0.54 22.31 2.56
CA ASP A 162 1.44 23.23 3.27
C ASP A 162 1.76 22.72 4.70
N TRP A 163 2.11 21.43 4.83
CA TRP A 163 2.38 20.77 6.09
C TRP A 163 3.85 20.34 6.19
N PRO A 164 4.59 20.72 7.26
CA PRO A 164 5.99 20.33 7.38
C PRO A 164 6.13 18.81 7.52
N ILE A 165 7.11 18.24 6.81
CA ILE A 165 7.38 16.79 6.83
C ILE A 165 8.87 16.51 7.02
N ASP A 166 9.16 15.52 7.87
CA ASP A 166 10.48 14.93 8.10
C ASP A 166 10.54 13.54 7.44
N VAL A 167 11.49 13.33 6.55
CA VAL A 167 11.70 12.08 5.82
C VAL A 167 12.99 11.42 6.28
N TYR A 168 12.90 10.27 6.92
CA TYR A 168 14.01 9.49 7.43
C TYR A 168 14.45 8.46 6.39
N VAL A 169 15.70 8.49 5.98
CA VAL A 169 16.23 7.71 4.86
C VAL A 169 17.55 7.03 5.23
N PRO A 170 17.89 5.90 4.58
CA PRO A 170 19.20 5.30 4.74
C PRO A 170 20.31 6.18 4.15
N THR A 171 21.53 6.01 4.64
CA THR A 171 22.69 6.82 4.21
C THR A 171 23.08 6.64 2.75
N TRP A 172 22.75 5.49 2.16
CA TRP A 172 23.03 5.15 0.75
C TRP A 172 22.03 5.72 -0.25
N MET A 173 20.94 6.36 0.21
CA MET A 173 19.96 6.99 -0.68
C MET A 173 20.65 7.97 -1.65
N SER A 174 20.27 7.91 -2.94
CA SER A 174 20.87 8.77 -3.97
C SER A 174 20.63 10.26 -3.72
N ASP A 175 21.56 11.10 -4.13
CA ASP A 175 21.42 12.55 -3.99
C ASP A 175 20.35 13.11 -4.91
N GLY A 176 20.11 12.47 -6.08
CA GLY A 176 19.03 12.85 -6.99
C GLY A 176 17.66 12.69 -6.34
N PHE A 177 17.44 11.58 -5.64
CA PHE A 177 16.20 11.36 -4.90
C PHE A 177 16.04 12.34 -3.73
N GLY A 178 17.14 12.62 -3.01
CA GLY A 178 17.14 13.65 -1.95
C GLY A 178 16.76 15.02 -2.48
N SER A 179 17.32 15.43 -3.63
CA SER A 179 16.99 16.70 -4.27
C SER A 179 15.51 16.81 -4.67
N GLU A 180 14.88 15.70 -5.07
CA GLU A 180 13.44 15.68 -5.38
C GLU A 180 12.59 15.88 -4.11
N LEU A 181 12.97 15.26 -2.99
CA LEU A 181 12.32 15.47 -1.70
C LEU A 181 12.49 16.92 -1.21
N ASP A 182 13.70 17.49 -1.34
CA ASP A 182 13.98 18.90 -0.99
C ASP A 182 13.13 19.85 -1.85
N ARG A 183 12.97 19.58 -3.15
CA ARG A 183 12.11 20.37 -4.07
C ARG A 183 10.65 20.37 -3.62
N LEU A 184 10.19 19.28 -3.00
CA LEU A 184 8.85 19.17 -2.43
C LEU A 184 8.74 19.79 -1.02
N GLY A 185 9.82 20.36 -0.49
CA GLY A 185 9.86 21.01 0.82
C GLY A 185 10.03 20.07 2.01
N ALA A 186 10.39 18.80 1.77
CA ALA A 186 10.63 17.85 2.85
C ALA A 186 11.99 18.07 3.50
N ARG A 187 12.07 17.85 4.82
CA ARG A 187 13.35 17.81 5.56
C ARG A 187 13.87 16.39 5.56
N VAL A 188 14.98 16.17 4.88
CA VAL A 188 15.58 14.83 4.71
C VAL A 188 16.60 14.54 5.81
N HIS A 189 16.44 13.42 6.50
CA HIS A 189 17.33 12.94 7.57
C HIS A 189 17.99 11.63 7.15
N ARG A 190 19.29 11.67 6.83
CA ARG A 190 20.10 10.45 6.56
C ARG A 190 20.45 9.76 7.86
N CYS A 191 20.03 8.50 8.02
CA CYS A 191 20.06 7.76 9.27
C CYS A 191 21.20 6.75 9.31
N GLU A 192 22.29 7.11 10.00
CA GLU A 192 23.37 6.17 10.29
C GLU A 192 22.96 5.17 11.37
N ARG A 193 23.47 3.92 11.25
CA ARG A 193 23.34 2.93 12.30
C ARG A 193 24.17 3.31 13.51
N ARG A 194 23.56 3.39 14.67
CA ARG A 194 24.22 3.62 15.96
C ARG A 194 24.56 2.29 16.62
N ARG A 195 25.56 2.27 17.49
CA ARG A 195 25.94 1.06 18.26
C ARG A 195 24.82 0.54 19.17
N SER A 196 23.92 1.42 19.59
CA SER A 196 22.76 1.10 20.44
C SER A 196 21.55 0.60 19.67
N ASP A 197 21.56 0.71 18.33
CA ASP A 197 20.41 0.31 17.53
C ASP A 197 20.28 -1.22 17.54
N PRO A 198 19.07 -1.76 17.74
CA PRO A 198 18.81 -3.19 17.59
C PRO A 198 18.98 -3.64 16.13
N ALA A 199 18.74 -4.91 15.83
CA ALA A 199 18.57 -5.37 14.45
C ALA A 199 17.36 -4.66 13.81
N GLY A 200 17.43 -4.37 12.50
CA GLY A 200 16.39 -3.67 11.75
C GLY A 200 16.86 -2.39 11.09
N ASP A 201 15.96 -1.59 10.53
CA ASP A 201 16.26 -0.38 9.77
C ASP A 201 16.51 0.84 10.69
N PRO A 202 17.69 1.49 10.63
CA PRO A 202 17.97 2.73 11.37
C PRO A 202 17.01 3.89 11.04
N ALA A 203 16.49 3.97 9.83
CA ALA A 203 15.54 5.01 9.44
C ALA A 203 14.22 4.84 10.20
N MET A 204 13.73 3.60 10.34
CA MET A 204 12.54 3.30 11.14
C MET A 204 12.74 3.66 12.62
N PHE A 205 13.92 3.43 13.19
CA PHE A 205 14.18 3.82 14.58
C PHE A 205 14.12 5.34 14.78
N ARG A 206 14.70 6.11 13.86
CA ARG A 206 14.65 7.59 13.93
C ARG A 206 13.26 8.15 13.68
N PHE A 207 12.51 7.54 12.77
CA PHE A 207 11.09 7.84 12.57
C PHE A 207 10.29 7.63 13.85
N ARG A 208 10.42 6.45 14.49
CA ARG A 208 9.72 6.16 15.75
C ARG A 208 10.15 7.08 16.89
N ASP A 209 11.42 7.45 16.98
CA ASP A 209 11.92 8.45 17.92
C ASP A 209 11.20 9.81 17.70
N ALA A 210 11.05 10.23 16.45
CA ALA A 210 10.34 11.48 16.10
C ALA A 210 8.83 11.42 16.44
N VAL A 211 8.18 10.30 16.16
CA VAL A 211 6.77 10.09 16.53
C VAL A 211 6.62 10.13 18.05
N ALA A 212 7.51 9.48 18.80
CA ALA A 212 7.52 9.55 20.26
C ALA A 212 7.76 10.98 20.80
N ALA A 213 8.47 11.81 20.02
CA ALA A 213 8.70 13.24 20.32
C ALA A 213 7.55 14.16 19.88
N GLY A 214 6.49 13.63 19.25
CA GLY A 214 5.28 14.38 18.89
C GLY A 214 5.06 14.62 17.41
N SER A 215 5.89 14.07 16.50
CA SER A 215 5.59 14.07 15.07
C SER A 215 4.41 13.15 14.75
N ILE A 216 3.64 13.49 13.71
CA ILE A 216 2.51 12.68 13.26
C ILE A 216 3.03 11.59 12.30
N PRO A 217 2.75 10.29 12.55
CA PRO A 217 3.12 9.23 11.63
C PRO A 217 2.34 9.36 10.32
N PHE A 218 3.06 9.71 9.25
CA PHE A 218 2.52 9.88 7.89
C PHE A 218 3.15 8.85 6.96
N THR A 219 2.82 7.60 7.21
CA THR A 219 3.43 6.42 6.60
C THR A 219 2.37 5.47 6.08
N VAL A 220 2.76 4.58 5.16
CA VAL A 220 1.87 3.58 4.57
C VAL A 220 1.70 2.33 5.43
N GLN A 221 2.46 2.19 6.52
CA GLN A 221 2.43 1.02 7.39
C GLN A 221 1.29 1.13 8.42
N GLY A 222 0.39 0.15 8.42
CA GLY A 222 -0.77 0.12 9.30
C GLY A 222 -0.44 0.11 10.80
N PRO A 223 0.59 -0.61 11.28
CA PRO A 223 0.97 -0.57 12.70
C PRO A 223 1.40 0.81 13.21
N GLU A 224 1.90 1.68 12.34
CA GLU A 224 2.29 3.04 12.68
C GLU A 224 1.12 4.03 12.54
N ASN A 225 0.22 3.78 11.55
CA ASN A 225 -1.00 4.57 11.35
C ASN A 225 -2.07 3.77 10.59
N ALA A 226 -3.09 3.28 11.29
CA ALA A 226 -4.13 2.43 10.71
C ALA A 226 -4.97 3.12 9.60
N LEU A 227 -5.06 4.46 9.59
CA LEU A 227 -5.73 5.20 8.52
C LEU A 227 -5.09 5.01 7.14
N ALA A 228 -3.80 4.61 7.09
CA ALA A 228 -3.13 4.27 5.84
C ALA A 228 -3.77 3.05 5.15
N LEU A 229 -4.21 2.06 5.92
CA LEU A 229 -4.88 0.89 5.37
C LEU A 229 -6.24 1.25 4.76
N ASP A 230 -6.92 2.21 5.35
CA ASP A 230 -8.21 2.69 4.87
C ASP A 230 -8.10 3.27 3.45
N GLY A 231 -7.15 4.16 3.20
CA GLY A 231 -6.91 4.73 1.87
C GLY A 231 -6.47 3.72 0.82
N GLY A 232 -5.68 2.73 1.22
CA GLY A 232 -5.23 1.67 0.33
C GLY A 232 -6.37 0.80 -0.20
N ARG A 233 -7.49 0.67 0.53
CA ARG A 233 -8.68 -0.09 0.10
C ARG A 233 -9.33 0.49 -1.15
N THR A 234 -9.21 1.79 -1.40
CA THR A 234 -9.80 2.43 -2.58
C THR A 234 -9.37 1.75 -3.88
N LEU A 235 -8.15 1.21 -3.93
CA LEU A 235 -7.65 0.49 -5.10
C LEU A 235 -8.39 -0.84 -5.31
N GLY A 236 -8.68 -1.59 -4.25
CA GLY A 236 -9.42 -2.84 -4.34
C GLY A 236 -10.86 -2.63 -4.78
N TRP A 237 -11.56 -1.65 -4.20
CA TRP A 237 -12.92 -1.29 -4.62
C TRP A 237 -12.97 -0.83 -6.07
N GLU A 238 -11.98 -0.06 -6.51
CA GLU A 238 -11.87 0.40 -7.89
C GLU A 238 -11.65 -0.76 -8.88
N ILE A 239 -10.85 -1.77 -8.51
CA ILE A 239 -10.70 -2.99 -9.31
C ILE A 239 -12.03 -3.77 -9.38
N ASP A 240 -12.74 -3.89 -8.27
CA ASP A 240 -14.03 -4.58 -8.20
C ASP A 240 -15.08 -3.91 -9.11
N ASP A 241 -15.25 -2.58 -8.97
CA ASP A 241 -16.15 -1.78 -9.80
C ASP A 241 -15.81 -1.88 -11.29
N GLN A 242 -14.53 -1.77 -11.63
CA GLN A 242 -14.05 -1.83 -13.01
C GLN A 242 -14.17 -3.25 -13.60
N SER A 243 -13.96 -4.29 -12.81
CA SER A 243 -14.18 -5.68 -13.20
C SER A 243 -15.67 -5.92 -13.49
N ALA A 244 -16.55 -5.48 -12.58
CA ALA A 244 -17.98 -5.60 -12.75
C ALA A 244 -18.49 -4.84 -14.00
N ALA A 245 -17.98 -3.63 -14.24
CA ALA A 245 -18.33 -2.82 -15.41
C ALA A 245 -17.91 -3.49 -16.74
N GLN A 246 -16.84 -4.29 -16.72
CA GLN A 246 -16.37 -5.05 -17.89
C GLN A 246 -16.93 -6.47 -17.97
N GLY A 247 -17.79 -6.87 -17.01
CA GLY A 247 -18.41 -8.20 -16.97
C GLY A 247 -17.41 -9.33 -16.75
N VAL A 248 -16.29 -9.05 -16.05
CA VAL A 248 -15.26 -10.03 -15.75
C VAL A 248 -15.26 -10.40 -14.27
N THR A 249 -15.07 -11.68 -13.99
CA THR A 249 -14.80 -12.20 -12.64
C THR A 249 -13.35 -12.64 -12.57
N LEU A 250 -12.58 -12.02 -11.72
CA LEU A 250 -11.16 -12.36 -11.52
C LEU A 250 -11.05 -13.67 -10.71
N ASP A 251 -10.17 -14.57 -11.15
CA ASP A 251 -9.85 -15.81 -10.44
C ASP A 251 -8.72 -15.60 -9.43
N ARG A 252 -7.73 -14.78 -9.79
CA ARG A 252 -6.51 -14.53 -8.99
C ARG A 252 -6.06 -13.08 -9.07
N VAL A 253 -5.45 -12.59 -8.00
CA VAL A 253 -4.70 -11.33 -8.01
C VAL A 253 -3.30 -11.55 -7.42
N PHE A 254 -2.27 -11.18 -8.17
CA PHE A 254 -0.87 -11.26 -7.75
C PHE A 254 -0.41 -9.89 -7.26
N VAL A 255 0.07 -9.83 -6.02
CA VAL A 255 0.41 -8.57 -5.35
C VAL A 255 1.79 -8.65 -4.73
N GLN A 256 2.65 -7.72 -5.09
CA GLN A 256 3.98 -7.59 -4.49
C GLN A 256 3.90 -7.14 -3.03
N VAL A 257 4.74 -7.76 -2.18
CA VAL A 257 4.74 -7.56 -0.73
C VAL A 257 6.14 -7.24 -0.21
N GLY A 258 6.31 -6.01 0.25
CA GLY A 258 7.36 -5.61 1.18
C GLY A 258 6.75 -5.51 2.59
N GLY A 259 6.41 -4.31 3.06
CA GLY A 259 5.76 -4.07 4.36
C GLY A 259 4.34 -4.65 4.52
N GLY A 260 3.67 -5.01 3.43
CA GLY A 260 2.41 -5.75 3.45
C GLY A 260 1.13 -4.92 3.36
N ALA A 261 1.13 -3.64 3.70
CA ALA A 261 -0.06 -2.78 3.73
C ALA A 261 -0.88 -2.84 2.43
N PHE A 262 -0.21 -2.77 1.27
CA PHE A 262 -0.86 -2.84 -0.03
C PHE A 262 -1.65 -4.14 -0.24
N ALA A 263 -1.04 -5.29 0.01
CA ALA A 263 -1.70 -6.59 -0.14
C ALA A 263 -2.83 -6.79 0.87
N ALA A 264 -2.63 -6.34 2.12
CA ALA A 264 -3.66 -6.36 3.16
C ALA A 264 -4.89 -5.53 2.76
N CYS A 265 -4.68 -4.31 2.25
CA CYS A 265 -5.76 -3.44 1.78
C CYS A 265 -6.50 -4.04 0.60
N LEU A 266 -5.77 -4.57 -0.37
CA LEU A 266 -6.36 -5.14 -1.58
C LEU A 266 -7.21 -6.36 -1.24
N GLY A 267 -6.70 -7.28 -0.40
CA GLY A 267 -7.46 -8.45 0.02
C GLY A 267 -8.69 -8.14 0.86
N ALA A 268 -8.64 -7.06 1.65
CA ALA A 268 -9.81 -6.61 2.43
C ALA A 268 -10.89 -5.93 1.58
N ALA A 269 -10.52 -5.35 0.43
CA ALA A 269 -11.42 -4.55 -0.40
C ALA A 269 -11.83 -5.23 -1.72
N LEU A 270 -11.18 -6.33 -2.09
CA LEU A 270 -11.47 -7.08 -3.32
C LEU A 270 -11.87 -8.52 -2.95
N PRO A 271 -13.14 -8.75 -2.59
CA PRO A 271 -13.63 -10.09 -2.28
C PRO A 271 -13.80 -10.89 -3.59
N GLY A 272 -13.35 -12.12 -3.60
CA GLY A 272 -13.57 -13.04 -4.72
C GLY A 272 -12.31 -13.67 -5.28
N PRO A 273 -11.37 -12.94 -5.91
CA PRO A 273 -10.17 -13.54 -6.45
C PRO A 273 -9.24 -14.05 -5.33
N ARG A 274 -8.53 -15.14 -5.60
CA ARG A 274 -7.48 -15.63 -4.71
C ARG A 274 -6.34 -14.63 -4.66
N LEU A 275 -6.03 -14.11 -3.48
CA LEU A 275 -4.88 -13.22 -3.29
C LEU A 275 -3.59 -14.03 -3.20
N LEU A 276 -2.63 -13.70 -4.05
CA LEU A 276 -1.32 -14.33 -4.14
C LEU A 276 -0.25 -13.29 -3.82
N ALA A 277 0.25 -13.34 -2.59
CA ALA A 277 1.30 -12.44 -2.09
C ALA A 277 2.66 -12.85 -2.67
N VAL A 278 3.41 -11.89 -3.22
CA VAL A 278 4.68 -12.14 -3.93
C VAL A 278 5.82 -11.39 -3.24
N GLN A 279 6.87 -12.10 -2.86
CA GLN A 279 8.12 -11.55 -2.33
C GLN A 279 9.31 -11.94 -3.20
N ALA A 280 10.40 -11.17 -3.15
CA ALA A 280 11.66 -11.51 -3.80
C ALA A 280 12.45 -12.53 -2.96
N GLU A 281 13.19 -13.43 -3.61
CA GLU A 281 14.01 -14.44 -2.92
C GLU A 281 15.07 -13.83 -1.99
N GLY A 282 15.59 -12.66 -2.32
CA GLY A 282 16.56 -11.92 -1.51
C GLY A 282 15.92 -11.20 -0.30
N CYS A 283 14.58 -11.18 -0.19
CA CYS A 283 13.87 -10.62 0.96
C CYS A 283 12.45 -11.19 1.07
N ALA A 284 12.26 -12.27 1.81
CA ALA A 284 10.98 -12.97 1.96
C ALA A 284 10.58 -13.22 3.44
N PRO A 285 10.50 -12.17 4.29
CA PRO A 285 10.17 -12.32 5.69
C PRO A 285 8.77 -12.89 5.93
N LEU A 286 7.76 -12.53 5.11
CA LEU A 286 6.41 -13.08 5.20
C LEU A 286 6.39 -14.59 4.94
N ARG A 287 7.06 -15.04 3.88
CA ARG A 287 7.13 -16.48 3.57
C ARG A 287 7.82 -17.24 4.68
N ARG A 288 8.91 -16.71 5.21
CA ARG A 288 9.62 -17.31 6.34
C ARG A 288 8.73 -17.39 7.59
N ALA A 289 7.98 -16.33 7.89
CA ALA A 289 7.04 -16.33 9.02
C ALA A 289 5.90 -17.33 8.81
N TRP A 290 5.37 -17.40 7.57
CA TRP A 290 4.35 -18.37 7.17
C TRP A 290 4.80 -19.81 7.40
N ASP A 291 5.99 -20.16 6.92
CA ASP A 291 6.54 -21.51 7.07
C ASP A 291 6.78 -21.89 8.56
N ARG A 292 7.18 -20.91 9.39
CA ARG A 292 7.37 -21.11 10.84
C ARG A 292 6.05 -21.30 11.58
N ALA A 293 5.04 -20.52 11.24
CA ALA A 293 3.73 -20.59 11.89
C ALA A 293 2.94 -21.84 11.47
N GLY A 294 3.19 -22.37 10.26
CA GLY A 294 2.61 -23.62 9.76
C GLY A 294 1.07 -23.65 9.88
N ALA A 295 0.54 -24.77 10.43
CA ALA A 295 -0.90 -24.97 10.57
C ALA A 295 -1.62 -23.94 11.45
N ALA A 296 -0.91 -23.20 12.31
CA ALA A 296 -1.50 -22.17 13.15
C ALA A 296 -2.10 -21.01 12.35
N LEU A 297 -1.51 -20.68 11.19
CA LEU A 297 -2.06 -19.65 10.28
C LEU A 297 -3.36 -20.09 9.60
N VAL A 298 -3.45 -21.38 9.24
CA VAL A 298 -4.63 -21.95 8.57
C VAL A 298 -5.85 -21.93 9.50
N SER A 299 -5.64 -21.99 10.81
CA SER A 299 -6.71 -21.94 11.82
C SER A 299 -7.15 -20.50 12.17
N GLY A 300 -6.57 -19.46 11.57
CA GLY A 300 -6.87 -18.06 11.88
C GLY A 300 -6.52 -17.69 13.32
N SER A 301 -5.47 -18.26 13.86
CA SER A 301 -5.13 -18.20 15.27
C SER A 301 -4.72 -16.79 15.72
N ARG A 302 -5.45 -16.23 16.71
CA ARG A 302 -5.03 -15.04 17.45
C ARG A 302 -3.68 -15.21 18.14
N ASP A 303 -3.27 -16.45 18.37
CA ASP A 303 -1.99 -16.80 19.01
C ASP A 303 -0.78 -16.45 18.14
N VAL A 304 -0.96 -16.38 16.81
CA VAL A 304 0.09 -15.94 15.87
C VAL A 304 0.47 -14.48 16.11
N ALA A 305 -0.50 -13.61 16.38
CA ALA A 305 -0.23 -12.21 16.71
C ALA A 305 0.59 -12.04 17.99
N ALA A 306 0.34 -12.90 19.00
CA ALA A 306 1.10 -12.90 20.26
C ALA A 306 2.56 -13.38 20.09
N GLN A 307 2.85 -14.10 19.01
CA GLN A 307 4.18 -14.64 18.69
C GLN A 307 4.92 -13.79 17.63
N TRP A 308 4.46 -12.55 17.39
CA TRP A 308 5.03 -11.68 16.33
C TRP A 308 6.55 -11.68 16.34
N GLY A 309 7.19 -11.35 17.45
CA GLY A 309 8.64 -11.22 17.55
C GLY A 309 9.43 -12.53 17.32
N GLU A 310 8.77 -13.68 17.43
CA GLU A 310 9.38 -14.99 17.15
C GLU A 310 9.21 -15.39 15.68
N LEU A 311 8.09 -15.04 15.09
CA LEU A 311 7.72 -15.42 13.72
C LEU A 311 8.25 -14.41 12.69
N MET A 312 7.93 -13.12 12.86
CA MET A 312 8.37 -12.04 12.02
C MET A 312 9.64 -11.41 12.58
N THR A 313 10.78 -11.78 12.03
CA THR A 313 12.09 -11.27 12.45
C THR A 313 12.76 -10.52 11.30
N PRO A 314 13.59 -9.48 11.57
CA PRO A 314 14.27 -8.75 10.51
C PRO A 314 15.03 -9.66 9.53
N TRP A 315 14.92 -9.36 8.24
CA TRP A 315 15.68 -10.06 7.20
C TRP A 315 17.09 -9.49 7.13
N ALA A 316 18.09 -10.38 7.09
CA ALA A 316 19.47 -9.97 6.94
C ALA A 316 19.82 -9.76 5.46
N ASP A 317 20.49 -8.66 5.17
CA ASP A 317 21.02 -8.32 3.83
C ASP A 317 19.97 -8.41 2.71
N PRO A 318 18.84 -7.66 2.80
CA PRO A 318 17.81 -7.65 1.76
C PRO A 318 18.39 -7.14 0.44
N HIS A 319 18.12 -7.87 -0.64
CA HIS A 319 18.60 -7.53 -1.98
C HIS A 319 17.66 -8.04 -3.07
N SER A 320 17.38 -7.24 -4.07
CA SER A 320 16.71 -7.55 -5.33
C SER A 320 16.72 -6.32 -6.22
N LEU A 321 16.51 -6.49 -7.52
CA LEU A 321 16.18 -5.40 -8.44
C LEU A 321 14.85 -4.71 -8.06
N ALA A 322 13.93 -5.44 -7.43
CA ALA A 322 12.68 -4.91 -6.87
C ALA A 322 12.89 -4.27 -5.48
N ASP A 323 13.70 -3.23 -5.44
CA ASP A 323 14.20 -2.58 -4.21
C ASP A 323 13.11 -2.03 -3.27
N GLY A 324 11.98 -1.62 -3.79
CA GLY A 324 10.86 -1.06 -3.00
C GLY A 324 10.00 -2.11 -2.26
N ILE A 325 10.34 -3.41 -2.34
CA ILE A 325 9.75 -4.47 -1.51
C ILE A 325 10.77 -5.18 -0.61
N LEU A 326 11.87 -4.51 -0.32
CA LEU A 326 12.95 -5.02 0.53
C LEU A 326 12.80 -4.58 2.00
N ASP A 327 11.58 -4.45 2.48
CA ASP A 327 11.33 -4.25 3.90
C ASP A 327 11.84 -5.47 4.68
N ASP A 328 12.67 -5.24 5.69
CA ASP A 328 13.27 -6.30 6.50
C ASP A 328 12.24 -7.11 7.31
N GLU A 329 11.08 -6.51 7.57
CA GLU A 329 9.89 -7.16 8.11
C GLU A 329 8.66 -6.82 7.25
N THR A 330 7.71 -7.75 7.17
CA THR A 330 6.39 -7.45 6.60
C THR A 330 5.52 -6.90 7.72
N TYR A 331 5.52 -5.58 7.90
CA TYR A 331 4.87 -4.89 9.02
C TYR A 331 3.37 -5.18 9.16
N ASP A 332 2.66 -5.28 8.02
CA ASP A 332 1.23 -5.58 7.96
C ASP A 332 0.94 -7.07 7.70
N TRP A 333 1.84 -7.98 8.07
CA TRP A 333 1.76 -9.40 7.73
C TRP A 333 0.49 -10.11 8.21
N LEU A 334 -0.06 -9.74 9.36
CA LEU A 334 -1.31 -10.32 9.84
C LEU A 334 -2.47 -10.00 8.89
N GLY A 335 -2.56 -8.76 8.41
CA GLY A 335 -3.54 -8.38 7.42
C GLY A 335 -3.37 -9.11 6.08
N VAL A 336 -2.12 -9.40 5.68
CA VAL A 336 -1.85 -10.21 4.48
C VAL A 336 -2.28 -11.66 4.71
N VAL A 337 -2.01 -12.21 5.89
CA VAL A 337 -2.45 -13.58 6.26
C VAL A 337 -3.96 -13.69 6.24
N ASP A 338 -4.67 -12.71 6.83
CA ASP A 338 -6.14 -12.68 6.81
C ASP A 338 -6.69 -12.55 5.39
N ALA A 339 -6.05 -11.72 4.54
CA ALA A 339 -6.41 -11.58 3.13
C ALA A 339 -6.23 -12.90 2.36
N ILE A 340 -5.10 -13.60 2.56
CA ILE A 340 -4.86 -14.92 1.96
C ILE A 340 -5.90 -15.94 2.47
N GLY A 341 -6.15 -15.97 3.78
CA GLY A 341 -7.10 -16.90 4.39
C GLY A 341 -8.54 -16.69 3.92
N SER A 342 -8.99 -15.44 3.81
CA SER A 342 -10.35 -15.09 3.39
C SER A 342 -10.61 -15.33 1.90
N THR A 343 -9.56 -15.34 1.08
CA THR A 343 -9.65 -15.53 -0.37
C THR A 343 -9.24 -16.94 -0.84
N TRP A 344 -8.98 -17.86 0.09
CA TRP A 344 -8.46 -19.22 -0.22
C TRP A 344 -7.16 -19.17 -1.05
N GLY A 345 -6.32 -18.16 -0.79
CA GLY A 345 -5.04 -17.98 -1.45
C GLY A 345 -4.02 -19.04 -1.05
N ASP A 346 -2.94 -19.13 -1.83
CA ASP A 346 -1.81 -20.01 -1.55
C ASP A 346 -0.82 -19.33 -0.59
N PRO A 347 0.09 -20.10 0.03
CA PRO A 347 1.21 -19.53 0.77
C PRO A 347 1.97 -18.48 -0.05
N PRO A 348 2.57 -17.45 0.57
CA PRO A 348 3.30 -16.41 -0.13
C PRO A 348 4.29 -16.98 -1.15
N ILE A 349 4.27 -16.46 -2.37
CA ILE A 349 5.16 -16.85 -3.46
C ILE A 349 6.49 -16.14 -3.26
N VAL A 350 7.59 -16.87 -3.45
CA VAL A 350 8.94 -16.32 -3.51
C VAL A 350 9.39 -16.36 -4.96
N ALA A 351 9.42 -15.18 -5.60
CA ALA A 351 9.91 -15.04 -6.96
C ALA A 351 11.43 -14.96 -6.97
N SER A 352 12.06 -15.71 -7.88
CA SER A 352 13.51 -15.63 -8.06
C SER A 352 13.94 -14.31 -8.70
N GLU A 353 15.19 -13.93 -8.55
CA GLU A 353 15.71 -12.72 -9.22
C GLU A 353 15.58 -12.78 -10.76
N PRO A 354 15.83 -13.93 -11.44
CA PRO A 354 15.47 -14.08 -12.85
C PRO A 354 14.00 -13.80 -13.15
N ASP A 355 13.04 -14.24 -12.31
CA ASP A 355 11.62 -13.97 -12.52
C ASP A 355 11.30 -12.48 -12.38
N ILE A 356 11.91 -11.79 -11.40
CA ILE A 356 11.79 -10.32 -11.23
C ILE A 356 12.28 -9.59 -12.48
N ILE A 357 13.45 -9.97 -13.01
CA ILE A 357 14.02 -9.36 -14.21
C ILE A 357 13.12 -9.64 -15.42
N ALA A 358 12.68 -10.88 -15.61
CA ALA A 358 11.83 -11.29 -16.73
C ALA A 358 10.47 -10.56 -16.69
N ALA A 359 9.84 -10.47 -15.52
CA ALA A 359 8.58 -9.77 -15.33
C ALA A 359 8.70 -8.28 -15.66
N HIS A 360 9.75 -7.62 -15.19
CA HIS A 360 10.00 -6.23 -15.50
C HIS A 360 10.20 -6.01 -17.00
N GLN A 361 11.02 -6.83 -17.66
CA GLN A 361 11.25 -6.75 -19.10
C GLN A 361 9.96 -6.99 -19.88
N LEU A 362 9.18 -8.03 -19.51
CA LEU A 362 7.92 -8.35 -20.15
C LEU A 362 6.89 -7.20 -19.99
N ALA A 363 6.77 -6.63 -18.80
CA ALA A 363 5.91 -5.47 -18.57
C ALA A 363 6.31 -4.28 -19.46
N ARG A 364 7.61 -3.98 -19.56
CA ARG A 364 8.14 -2.88 -20.38
C ARG A 364 7.86 -3.08 -21.87
N VAL A 365 8.11 -4.27 -22.42
CA VAL A 365 7.84 -4.54 -23.85
C VAL A 365 6.33 -4.62 -24.14
N SER A 366 5.51 -4.86 -23.12
CA SER A 366 4.05 -4.80 -23.22
C SER A 366 3.48 -3.38 -23.06
N GLY A 367 4.34 -2.34 -22.95
CA GLY A 367 3.96 -0.93 -22.98
C GLY A 367 3.77 -0.27 -21.61
N PHE A 368 4.09 -0.93 -20.49
CA PHE A 368 3.98 -0.35 -19.15
C PHE A 368 5.27 0.33 -18.72
N ASP A 369 5.20 1.61 -18.36
CA ASP A 369 6.34 2.36 -17.78
C ASP A 369 6.42 2.12 -16.27
N VAL A 370 6.80 0.91 -15.91
CA VAL A 370 6.78 0.40 -14.53
C VAL A 370 8.19 0.10 -14.02
N SER A 371 8.39 0.24 -12.71
CA SER A 371 9.64 -0.18 -12.03
C SER A 371 9.70 -1.70 -11.85
N PRO A 372 10.89 -2.26 -11.56
CA PRO A 372 10.99 -3.67 -11.15
C PRO A 372 10.12 -3.98 -9.92
N THR A 373 10.10 -3.11 -8.93
CA THR A 373 9.19 -3.18 -7.78
C THR A 373 7.73 -3.17 -8.21
N GLY A 374 7.36 -2.26 -9.12
CA GLY A 374 5.99 -2.10 -9.59
C GLY A 374 5.46 -3.30 -10.36
N SER A 375 6.34 -4.08 -11.01
CA SER A 375 6.00 -5.27 -11.77
C SER A 375 6.21 -6.58 -11.02
N ALA A 376 6.63 -6.57 -9.75
CA ALA A 376 6.99 -7.80 -9.02
C ALA A 376 5.79 -8.74 -8.78
N GLY A 377 4.55 -8.25 -8.80
CA GLY A 377 3.37 -9.12 -8.83
C GLY A 377 3.33 -10.02 -10.07
N LEU A 378 3.73 -9.50 -11.24
CA LEU A 378 3.87 -10.29 -12.46
C LEU A 378 4.97 -11.35 -12.35
N ALA A 379 6.03 -11.13 -11.57
CA ALA A 379 7.04 -12.14 -11.29
C ALA A 379 6.46 -13.36 -10.55
N GLY A 380 5.53 -13.13 -9.64
CA GLY A 380 4.80 -14.22 -8.99
C GLY A 380 3.93 -15.02 -9.95
N LEU A 381 3.30 -14.36 -10.94
CA LEU A 381 2.57 -15.04 -12.01
C LEU A 381 3.53 -15.89 -12.86
N LEU A 382 4.69 -15.34 -13.27
CA LEU A 382 5.71 -16.10 -14.02
C LEU A 382 6.20 -17.33 -13.24
N ALA A 383 6.54 -17.16 -11.97
CA ALA A 383 7.02 -18.25 -11.10
C ALA A 383 6.00 -19.38 -10.90
N THR A 384 4.72 -19.12 -11.15
CA THR A 384 3.62 -20.08 -10.92
C THR A 384 2.76 -20.32 -12.15
N ILE A 385 3.20 -19.95 -13.33
CA ILE A 385 2.41 -19.98 -14.58
C ILE A 385 1.86 -21.38 -14.90
N ASP A 386 2.61 -22.44 -14.62
CA ASP A 386 2.19 -23.82 -14.83
C ASP A 386 0.99 -24.24 -13.95
N ALA A 387 0.72 -23.52 -12.86
CA ALA A 387 -0.42 -23.73 -11.98
C ALA A 387 -1.62 -22.85 -12.32
N VAL A 388 -1.52 -22.00 -13.34
CA VAL A 388 -2.58 -21.11 -13.82
C VAL A 388 -3.17 -21.67 -15.11
N ARG A 389 -4.49 -21.83 -15.13
CA ARG A 389 -5.14 -22.31 -16.37
C ARG A 389 -5.21 -21.19 -17.41
N PRO A 390 -5.00 -21.48 -18.69
CA PRO A 390 -5.06 -20.45 -19.75
C PRO A 390 -6.41 -19.72 -19.86
N THR A 391 -7.46 -20.28 -19.28
CA THR A 391 -8.83 -19.72 -19.26
C THR A 391 -9.13 -18.87 -18.02
N GLU A 392 -8.21 -18.76 -17.06
CA GLU A 392 -8.39 -17.93 -15.88
C GLU A 392 -8.22 -16.44 -16.19
N HIS A 393 -8.94 -15.59 -15.46
CA HIS A 393 -8.73 -14.15 -15.41
C HIS A 393 -7.83 -13.82 -14.22
N VAL A 394 -6.59 -13.43 -14.50
CA VAL A 394 -5.63 -13.10 -13.45
C VAL A 394 -5.31 -11.61 -13.46
N ALA A 395 -5.27 -10.99 -12.31
CA ALA A 395 -4.92 -9.59 -12.18
C ALA A 395 -3.51 -9.40 -11.63
N VAL A 396 -2.83 -8.37 -12.13
CA VAL A 396 -1.56 -7.84 -11.61
C VAL A 396 -1.68 -6.34 -11.45
N VAL A 397 -0.94 -5.75 -10.50
CA VAL A 397 -0.91 -4.31 -10.32
C VAL A 397 0.46 -3.77 -10.70
N MET A 398 0.50 -2.88 -11.70
CA MET A 398 1.68 -2.07 -12.02
C MET A 398 1.74 -0.90 -11.03
N SER A 399 2.34 -1.13 -9.87
CA SER A 399 2.11 -0.30 -8.67
C SER A 399 2.90 1.00 -8.61
N GLY A 400 3.85 1.22 -9.52
CA GLY A 400 4.59 2.49 -9.59
C GLY A 400 5.72 2.51 -10.60
N VAL A 401 6.09 3.72 -10.99
CA VAL A 401 7.17 3.99 -11.96
C VAL A 401 8.56 3.75 -11.37
N ALA A 402 9.57 3.64 -12.25
CA ALA A 402 10.98 3.70 -11.86
C ALA A 402 11.38 5.12 -11.41
N ARG A 403 12.37 5.22 -10.50
CA ARG A 403 12.92 6.48 -9.98
C ARG A 403 14.44 6.50 -10.09
#